data_8f91560e8c9a2416de0c0d3de62ec99f
#
_entry.id   8f91560e8c9a2416de0c0d3de62ec99f
#
_cell.length_a   1.000
_cell.length_b   1.000
_cell.length_c   1.000
_cell.angle_alpha   90.00
_cell.angle_beta   90.00
_cell.angle_gamma   90.00
#
_symmetry.space_group_name_H-M   'P 1'
#
loop_
_entity.id
_entity.type
_entity.pdbx_description
1 polymer ?
#
loop_
_entity_poly.entity_id
_entity_poly.type
_entity_poly.pdbx_seq_one_letter_code
_entity_poly.pdbx_strand_id
1 'polypeptide(L)'
;YPKRSDKIKIATSVSEAVLGKEMIFVAVQTPHDSKYGGATPSSHLPNTDFDYSIVESVLEKINQYATEDQLVVLISTVLPGTTRERLRPLITNARFIYNPYLIAMGSVEWDMVNPEMIIIGTEDGTKTGDAQELIKFYYPLMENNPRYVVGTWDEAESIKIFYNTFISAKIGLVNMIQDVAIKQGNINVDVVTDAL
;
A
#
# COMPACT_ATOMS: atom_id res chain seq x y z
N TYR A 1 -8.30 -8.17 19.79
CA TYR A 1 -6.86 -8.32 19.52
C TYR A 1 -6.49 -9.77 19.69
N PRO A 2 -5.72 -10.39 18.76
CA PRO A 2 -5.25 -11.76 18.96
C PRO A 2 -4.47 -11.85 20.26
N LYS A 3 -4.58 -12.99 20.97
CA LYS A 3 -3.80 -13.25 22.19
C LYS A 3 -2.33 -13.01 21.84
N ARG A 4 -1.65 -12.10 22.54
CA ARG A 4 -0.22 -11.83 22.37
C ARG A 4 0.52 -13.17 22.43
N SER A 5 1.13 -13.53 21.31
CA SER A 5 2.05 -14.66 21.28
C SER A 5 3.30 -14.28 22.09
N ASP A 6 3.86 -15.20 22.84
CA ASP A 6 5.15 -15.02 23.55
C ASP A 6 6.31 -14.69 22.59
N LYS A 7 6.06 -14.84 21.27
CA LYS A 7 6.99 -14.50 20.18
C LYS A 7 6.95 -13.02 19.76
N ILE A 8 5.93 -12.25 20.21
CA ILE A 8 5.79 -10.84 19.85
C ILE A 8 6.48 -10.00 20.93
N LYS A 9 7.48 -9.23 20.53
CA LYS A 9 8.18 -8.26 21.39
C LYS A 9 7.92 -6.85 20.88
N ILE A 10 7.67 -5.93 21.80
CA ILE A 10 7.56 -4.50 21.50
C ILE A 10 8.95 -3.92 21.69
N ALA A 11 9.52 -3.38 20.60
CA ALA A 11 10.80 -2.68 20.65
C ALA A 11 10.60 -1.26 21.17
N THR A 12 11.58 -0.76 21.93
CA THR A 12 11.57 0.61 22.48
C THR A 12 12.39 1.59 21.63
N SER A 13 13.12 1.06 20.65
CA SER A 13 13.94 1.86 19.72
C SER A 13 13.97 1.24 18.32
N VAL A 14 14.34 2.04 17.32
CA VAL A 14 14.53 1.56 15.94
C VAL A 14 15.66 0.54 15.88
N SER A 15 16.76 0.73 16.59
CA SER A 15 17.87 -0.23 16.62
C SER A 15 17.42 -1.60 17.14
N GLU A 16 16.62 -1.65 18.20
CA GLU A 16 16.07 -2.91 18.73
C GLU A 16 15.13 -3.59 17.72
N ALA A 17 14.36 -2.81 16.97
CA ALA A 17 13.43 -3.32 15.95
C ALA A 17 14.16 -3.86 14.72
N VAL A 18 15.33 -3.32 14.37
CA VAL A 18 16.08 -3.64 13.14
C VAL A 18 17.13 -4.71 13.33
N LEU A 19 17.89 -4.67 14.43
CA LEU A 19 19.01 -5.56 14.64
C LEU A 19 18.60 -7.04 14.69
N GLY A 20 19.25 -7.85 13.86
CA GLY A 20 19.02 -9.30 13.79
C GLY A 20 17.66 -9.72 13.21
N LYS A 21 17.00 -8.85 12.43
CA LYS A 21 15.77 -9.18 11.70
C LYS A 21 16.10 -9.46 10.22
N GLU A 22 15.41 -10.41 9.62
CA GLU A 22 15.56 -10.72 8.20
C GLU A 22 14.77 -9.73 7.32
N MET A 23 13.53 -9.37 7.76
CA MET A 23 12.65 -8.41 7.08
C MET A 23 12.20 -7.31 8.04
N ILE A 24 12.14 -6.08 7.52
CA ILE A 24 11.76 -4.88 8.26
C ILE A 24 10.60 -4.22 7.51
N PHE A 25 9.38 -4.38 8.02
CA PHE A 25 8.19 -3.76 7.43
C PHE A 25 8.03 -2.34 7.96
N VAL A 26 7.89 -1.38 7.03
CA VAL A 26 7.70 0.04 7.32
C VAL A 26 6.29 0.46 6.93
N ALA A 27 5.44 0.66 7.94
CA ALA A 27 4.05 1.06 7.78
C ALA A 27 3.79 2.32 8.64
N VAL A 28 4.20 3.46 8.13
CA VAL A 28 4.06 4.76 8.79
C VAL A 28 3.18 5.70 7.97
N GLN A 29 2.71 6.77 8.59
CA GLN A 29 1.82 7.73 7.93
C GLN A 29 2.55 8.55 6.86
N THR A 30 1.84 8.81 5.76
CA THR A 30 2.19 9.77 4.72
C THR A 30 1.01 10.73 4.57
N PRO A 31 0.87 11.71 5.50
CA PRO A 31 -0.31 12.57 5.55
C PRO A 31 -0.38 13.52 4.36
N HIS A 32 -1.60 13.93 4.03
CA HIS A 32 -1.89 15.00 3.08
C HIS A 32 -2.39 16.24 3.83
N ASP A 33 -2.29 17.42 3.22
CA ASP A 33 -2.91 18.63 3.75
C ASP A 33 -4.45 18.43 3.86
N SER A 34 -5.02 18.83 4.99
CA SER A 34 -6.45 18.68 5.30
C SER A 34 -7.39 19.27 4.25
N LYS A 35 -6.91 20.27 3.47
CA LYS A 35 -7.65 20.85 2.34
C LYS A 35 -7.96 19.84 1.23
N TYR A 36 -7.18 18.75 1.13
CA TYR A 36 -7.33 17.67 0.14
C TYR A 36 -8.03 16.43 0.73
N GLY A 37 -8.56 16.53 1.94
CA GLY A 37 -9.16 15.41 2.66
C GLY A 37 -10.53 14.91 2.14
N GLY A 38 -11.07 15.53 1.07
CA GLY A 38 -12.32 15.11 0.44
C GLY A 38 -13.60 15.61 1.12
N ALA A 39 -13.52 16.26 2.27
CA ALA A 39 -14.68 16.87 2.95
C ALA A 39 -15.27 18.05 2.15
N THR A 40 -14.45 18.73 1.36
CA THR A 40 -14.83 19.80 0.44
C THR A 40 -14.22 19.56 -0.93
N PRO A 41 -14.85 20.04 -2.03
CA PRO A 41 -14.27 19.95 -3.36
C PRO A 41 -12.88 20.60 -3.42
N SER A 42 -11.90 19.90 -3.95
CA SER A 42 -10.49 20.35 -4.02
C SER A 42 -9.96 20.50 -5.44
N SER A 43 -10.76 20.25 -6.47
CA SER A 43 -10.33 20.31 -7.87
C SER A 43 -9.83 21.67 -8.35
N HIS A 44 -10.16 22.74 -7.63
CA HIS A 44 -9.70 24.11 -7.90
C HIS A 44 -8.38 24.47 -7.22
N LEU A 45 -7.89 23.60 -6.33
CA LEU A 45 -6.62 23.80 -5.63
C LEU A 45 -5.44 23.34 -6.50
N PRO A 46 -4.25 23.92 -6.31
CA PRO A 46 -3.04 23.43 -6.99
C PRO A 46 -2.73 22.01 -6.58
N ASN A 47 -2.10 21.24 -7.49
CA ASN A 47 -1.60 19.91 -7.17
C ASN A 47 -0.61 19.96 -6.01
N THR A 48 -0.68 18.99 -5.12
CA THR A 48 0.25 18.83 -3.99
C THR A 48 0.61 17.38 -3.78
N ASP A 49 1.73 17.13 -3.15
CA ASP A 49 2.22 15.82 -2.76
C ASP A 49 1.82 15.49 -1.32
N PHE A 50 2.04 14.25 -0.90
CA PHE A 50 1.97 13.86 0.50
C PHE A 50 3.19 14.40 1.27
N ASP A 51 3.05 14.50 2.60
CA ASP A 51 4.18 14.75 3.48
C ASP A 51 4.92 13.44 3.77
N TYR A 52 6.12 13.31 3.22
CA TYR A 52 6.97 12.14 3.39
C TYR A 52 7.97 12.25 4.56
N SER A 53 7.98 13.35 5.31
CA SER A 53 8.94 13.60 6.38
C SER A 53 9.03 12.48 7.42
N ILE A 54 7.90 11.85 7.76
CA ILE A 54 7.85 10.76 8.73
C ILE A 54 8.51 9.51 8.14
N VAL A 55 8.14 9.11 6.93
CA VAL A 55 8.69 7.91 6.29
C VAL A 55 10.18 8.07 6.00
N GLU A 56 10.59 9.23 5.52
CA GLU A 56 12.01 9.58 5.28
C GLU A 56 12.83 9.45 6.57
N SER A 57 12.39 10.09 7.66
CA SER A 57 13.06 10.01 8.96
C SER A 57 13.16 8.58 9.51
N VAL A 58 12.13 7.75 9.29
CA VAL A 58 12.15 6.35 9.71
C VAL A 58 13.12 5.53 8.87
N LEU A 59 13.13 5.71 7.54
CA LEU A 59 14.07 5.03 6.66
C LEU A 59 15.53 5.39 6.95
N GLU A 60 15.83 6.67 7.18
CA GLU A 60 17.17 7.13 7.58
C GLU A 60 17.64 6.45 8.88
N LYS A 61 16.76 6.35 9.88
CA LYS A 61 17.07 5.66 11.14
C LYS A 61 17.26 4.15 10.95
N ILE A 62 16.45 3.51 10.10
CA ILE A 62 16.62 2.09 9.77
C ILE A 62 17.98 1.88 9.10
N ASN A 63 18.35 2.72 8.14
CA ASN A 63 19.62 2.60 7.41
C ASN A 63 20.86 2.67 8.30
N GLN A 64 20.77 3.35 9.46
CA GLN A 64 21.88 3.41 10.43
C GLN A 64 22.22 2.04 11.05
N TYR A 65 21.24 1.13 11.14
CA TYR A 65 21.37 -0.15 11.83
C TYR A 65 21.19 -1.36 10.89
N ALA A 66 20.67 -1.12 9.69
CA ALA A 66 20.39 -2.17 8.72
C ALA A 66 21.67 -2.67 8.04
N THR A 67 21.63 -3.92 7.57
CA THR A 67 22.72 -4.60 6.87
C THR A 67 22.24 -5.12 5.52
N GLU A 68 23.19 -5.43 4.63
CA GLU A 68 22.91 -5.88 3.26
C GLU A 68 22.09 -7.19 3.17
N ASP A 69 22.12 -8.01 4.21
CA ASP A 69 21.34 -9.25 4.30
C ASP A 69 19.85 -8.98 4.59
N GLN A 70 19.50 -7.79 5.08
CA GLN A 70 18.15 -7.46 5.50
C GLN A 70 17.33 -6.88 4.34
N LEU A 71 16.04 -7.19 4.33
CA LEU A 71 15.07 -6.65 3.37
C LEU A 71 14.15 -5.63 4.03
N VAL A 72 14.24 -4.37 3.61
CA VAL A 72 13.31 -3.30 4.01
C VAL A 72 12.11 -3.33 3.07
N VAL A 73 10.93 -3.50 3.64
CA VAL A 73 9.64 -3.60 2.93
C VAL A 73 8.79 -2.37 3.27
N LEU A 74 8.66 -1.45 2.33
CA LEU A 74 7.85 -0.24 2.51
C LEU A 74 6.38 -0.51 2.17
N ILE A 75 5.49 -0.31 3.15
CA ILE A 75 4.03 -0.48 3.02
C ILE A 75 3.32 0.86 2.77
N SER A 76 3.85 1.96 3.30
CA SER A 76 3.22 3.28 3.27
C SER A 76 2.87 3.71 1.85
N THR A 77 1.69 4.32 1.68
CA THR A 77 1.23 4.82 0.38
C THR A 77 2.03 6.04 -0.05
N VAL A 78 2.55 6.02 -1.27
CA VAL A 78 3.30 7.12 -1.88
C VAL A 78 2.87 7.31 -3.33
N LEU A 79 3.11 8.50 -3.90
CA LEU A 79 2.81 8.79 -5.31
C LEU A 79 3.84 8.17 -6.25
N PRO A 80 3.46 7.89 -7.52
CA PRO A 80 4.37 7.30 -8.52
C PRO A 80 5.68 8.09 -8.68
N GLY A 81 6.80 7.37 -8.63
CA GLY A 81 8.16 7.91 -8.70
C GLY A 81 8.80 8.24 -7.34
N THR A 82 8.01 8.34 -6.27
CA THR A 82 8.51 8.73 -4.93
C THR A 82 9.53 7.74 -4.38
N THR A 83 9.26 6.44 -4.50
CA THR A 83 10.19 5.42 -4.01
C THR A 83 11.55 5.55 -4.70
N ARG A 84 11.59 5.61 -6.01
CA ARG A 84 12.81 5.68 -6.79
C ARG A 84 13.59 6.98 -6.53
N GLU A 85 12.90 8.11 -6.47
CA GLU A 85 13.55 9.44 -6.42
C GLU A 85 13.91 9.89 -5.00
N ARG A 86 13.10 9.49 -3.99
CA ARG A 86 13.22 10.03 -2.64
C ARG A 86 13.54 8.97 -1.59
N LEU A 87 12.89 7.81 -1.62
CA LEU A 87 12.92 6.89 -0.48
C LEU A 87 14.02 5.84 -0.61
N ARG A 88 14.19 5.24 -1.79
CA ARG A 88 15.25 4.25 -2.03
C ARG A 88 16.65 4.82 -1.78
N PRO A 89 16.98 6.07 -2.16
CA PRO A 89 18.29 6.66 -1.86
C PRO A 89 18.64 6.75 -0.36
N LEU A 90 17.64 6.71 0.53
CA LEU A 90 17.85 6.73 1.98
C LEU A 90 18.25 5.36 2.56
N ILE A 91 18.05 4.28 1.80
CA ILE A 91 18.42 2.91 2.20
C ILE A 91 19.58 2.42 1.35
N THR A 92 20.79 2.59 1.84
CA THR A 92 22.03 2.19 1.17
C THR A 92 22.63 0.91 1.74
N ASN A 93 22.30 0.57 2.99
CA ASN A 93 22.88 -0.54 3.74
C ASN A 93 22.03 -1.82 3.71
N ALA A 94 20.87 -1.78 3.06
CA ALA A 94 19.95 -2.93 3.00
C ALA A 94 19.31 -3.05 1.61
N ARG A 95 18.72 -4.22 1.35
CA ARG A 95 17.84 -4.46 0.20
C ARG A 95 16.51 -3.73 0.44
N PHE A 96 15.81 -3.37 -0.63
CA PHE A 96 14.60 -2.55 -0.52
C PHE A 96 13.52 -3.01 -1.51
N ILE A 97 12.30 -3.08 -1.02
CA ILE A 97 11.11 -3.41 -1.82
C ILE A 97 9.94 -2.51 -1.43
N TYR A 98 9.09 -2.16 -2.39
CA TYR A 98 7.83 -1.47 -2.15
C TYR A 98 6.68 -2.47 -2.20
N ASN A 99 5.84 -2.49 -1.16
CA ASN A 99 4.75 -3.45 -1.05
C ASN A 99 3.49 -2.77 -0.47
N PRO A 100 2.79 -1.95 -1.25
CA PRO A 100 1.56 -1.31 -0.78
C PRO A 100 0.45 -2.33 -0.56
N TYR A 101 -0.33 -2.13 0.51
CA TYR A 101 -1.50 -2.95 0.81
C TYR A 101 -2.79 -2.29 0.34
N LEU A 102 -3.76 -3.12 -0.09
CA LEU A 102 -5.13 -2.71 -0.40
C LEU A 102 -6.02 -3.13 0.78
N ILE A 103 -6.26 -2.21 1.70
CA ILE A 103 -7.00 -2.45 2.95
C ILE A 103 -8.15 -1.45 3.05
N ALA A 104 -9.35 -1.93 3.38
CA ALA A 104 -10.48 -1.11 3.74
C ALA A 104 -10.57 -0.92 5.26
N MET A 105 -10.99 0.27 5.72
CA MET A 105 -10.99 0.63 7.15
C MET A 105 -11.88 -0.29 8.01
N GLY A 106 -12.90 -0.93 7.44
CA GLY A 106 -13.83 -1.80 8.17
C GLY A 106 -13.43 -3.27 8.22
N SER A 107 -12.46 -3.70 7.39
CA SER A 107 -12.11 -5.11 7.20
C SER A 107 -10.61 -5.41 7.27
N VAL A 108 -9.85 -4.59 8.01
CA VAL A 108 -8.38 -4.64 8.07
C VAL A 108 -7.83 -6.05 8.33
N GLU A 109 -8.35 -6.75 9.36
CA GLU A 109 -7.87 -8.09 9.72
C GLU A 109 -8.15 -9.10 8.61
N TRP A 110 -9.31 -9.02 7.98
CA TRP A 110 -9.69 -9.86 6.85
C TRP A 110 -8.81 -9.58 5.62
N ASP A 111 -8.70 -8.31 5.23
CA ASP A 111 -7.94 -7.90 4.05
C ASP A 111 -6.44 -8.22 4.16
N MET A 112 -5.90 -8.27 5.39
CA MET A 112 -4.50 -8.61 5.62
C MET A 112 -4.18 -10.07 5.27
N VAL A 113 -5.12 -10.99 5.39
CA VAL A 113 -4.92 -12.42 5.14
C VAL A 113 -5.72 -12.94 3.94
N ASN A 114 -6.66 -12.13 3.42
CA ASN A 114 -7.48 -12.43 2.23
C ASN A 114 -7.40 -11.32 1.17
N PRO A 115 -6.21 -10.80 0.82
CA PRO A 115 -6.12 -9.72 -0.15
C PRO A 115 -6.51 -10.19 -1.56
N GLU A 116 -7.14 -9.31 -2.36
CA GLU A 116 -7.38 -9.55 -3.78
C GLU A 116 -6.07 -9.79 -4.54
N MET A 117 -5.06 -8.99 -4.22
CA MET A 117 -3.72 -9.10 -4.78
C MET A 117 -2.66 -8.60 -3.78
N ILE A 118 -1.45 -9.12 -3.93
CA ILE A 118 -0.25 -8.61 -3.26
C ILE A 118 0.60 -7.91 -4.32
N ILE A 119 0.79 -6.59 -4.15
CA ILE A 119 1.54 -5.74 -5.08
C ILE A 119 2.98 -5.65 -4.57
N ILE A 120 3.93 -5.90 -5.45
CA ILE A 120 5.36 -5.89 -5.11
C ILE A 120 6.11 -5.07 -6.17
N GLY A 121 6.75 -3.99 -5.71
CA GLY A 121 7.60 -3.14 -6.53
C GLY A 121 9.08 -3.41 -6.22
N THR A 122 9.85 -3.74 -7.25
CA THR A 122 11.31 -3.91 -7.20
C THR A 122 12.00 -2.88 -8.11
N GLU A 123 13.31 -2.84 -8.10
CA GLU A 123 14.05 -1.93 -8.97
C GLU A 123 13.87 -2.25 -10.46
N ASP A 124 13.88 -3.53 -10.79
CA ASP A 124 13.85 -4.04 -12.18
C ASP A 124 12.51 -4.67 -12.59
N GLY A 125 11.53 -4.71 -11.69
CA GLY A 125 10.21 -5.32 -11.94
C GLY A 125 10.23 -6.84 -12.02
N THR A 126 11.31 -7.52 -11.67
CA THR A 126 11.40 -8.98 -11.79
C THR A 126 10.81 -9.72 -10.60
N LYS A 127 10.28 -10.92 -10.86
CA LYS A 127 9.69 -11.81 -9.84
C LYS A 127 10.72 -12.70 -9.14
N THR A 128 11.99 -12.40 -9.28
CA THR A 128 13.13 -13.15 -8.70
C THR A 128 13.70 -12.42 -7.48
N GLY A 129 14.70 -12.98 -6.82
CA GLY A 129 15.38 -12.34 -5.71
C GLY A 129 14.44 -11.91 -4.58
N ASP A 130 14.47 -10.62 -4.25
CA ASP A 130 13.72 -10.03 -3.12
C ASP A 130 12.20 -10.21 -3.25
N ALA A 131 11.65 -10.07 -4.47
CA ALA A 131 10.23 -10.32 -4.72
C ALA A 131 9.85 -11.78 -4.40
N GLN A 132 10.69 -12.74 -4.78
CA GLN A 132 10.45 -14.15 -4.49
C GLN A 132 10.57 -14.44 -2.99
N GLU A 133 11.47 -13.77 -2.29
CA GLU A 133 11.63 -13.90 -0.83
C GLU A 133 10.36 -13.39 -0.12
N LEU A 134 9.86 -12.22 -0.50
CA LEU A 134 8.63 -11.65 0.06
C LEU A 134 7.40 -12.51 -0.26
N ILE A 135 7.30 -13.07 -1.47
CA ILE A 135 6.23 -14.01 -1.85
C ILE A 135 6.25 -15.25 -0.95
N LYS A 136 7.45 -15.83 -0.69
CA LYS A 136 7.60 -16.98 0.21
C LYS A 136 7.18 -16.65 1.65
N PHE A 137 7.43 -15.42 2.09
CA PHE A 137 6.98 -14.95 3.39
C PHE A 137 5.45 -14.87 3.47
N TYR A 138 4.79 -14.30 2.46
CA TYR A 138 3.33 -14.16 2.47
C TYR A 138 2.58 -15.47 2.22
N TYR A 139 3.09 -16.36 1.39
CA TYR A 139 2.39 -17.56 0.94
C TYR A 139 1.73 -18.37 2.07
N PRO A 140 2.41 -18.70 3.18
CA PRO A 140 1.80 -19.45 4.29
C PRO A 140 0.86 -18.62 5.17
N LEU A 141 0.82 -17.29 5.02
CA LEU A 141 0.01 -16.38 5.83
C LEU A 141 -1.35 -16.08 5.17
N MET A 142 -1.48 -16.29 3.87
CA MET A 142 -2.68 -15.98 3.12
C MET A 142 -3.71 -17.11 3.25
N GLU A 143 -4.95 -16.76 3.57
CA GLU A 143 -6.07 -17.69 3.68
C GLU A 143 -6.77 -17.93 2.33
N ASN A 144 -6.64 -16.98 1.41
CA ASN A 144 -7.02 -17.13 0.01
C ASN A 144 -5.76 -17.43 -0.85
N ASN A 145 -5.92 -17.55 -2.14
CA ASN A 145 -4.80 -17.69 -3.07
C ASN A 145 -4.67 -16.39 -3.89
N PRO A 146 -4.12 -15.31 -3.31
CA PRO A 146 -4.09 -14.01 -3.94
C PRO A 146 -3.19 -14.00 -5.18
N ARG A 147 -3.50 -13.12 -6.10
CA ARG A 147 -2.64 -12.82 -7.22
C ARG A 147 -1.43 -12.01 -6.76
N TYR A 148 -0.21 -12.44 -7.13
CA TYR A 148 1.01 -11.68 -6.91
C TYR A 148 1.32 -10.84 -8.16
N VAL A 149 1.28 -9.52 -8.01
CA VAL A 149 1.57 -8.55 -9.06
C VAL A 149 2.93 -7.94 -8.79
N VAL A 150 3.91 -8.28 -9.62
CA VAL A 150 5.28 -7.77 -9.48
C VAL A 150 5.58 -6.84 -10.64
N GLY A 151 6.13 -5.68 -10.34
CA GLY A 151 6.54 -4.66 -11.27
C GLY A 151 7.67 -3.81 -10.70
N THR A 152 8.03 -2.75 -11.39
CA THR A 152 8.92 -1.73 -10.87
C THR A 152 8.28 -0.98 -9.70
N TRP A 153 9.07 -0.21 -8.95
CA TRP A 153 8.52 0.65 -7.89
C TRP A 153 7.45 1.59 -8.44
N ASP A 154 7.73 2.27 -9.56
CA ASP A 154 6.80 3.22 -10.18
C ASP A 154 5.49 2.55 -10.65
N GLU A 155 5.56 1.31 -11.13
CA GLU A 155 4.37 0.52 -11.50
C GLU A 155 3.55 0.12 -10.27
N ALA A 156 4.20 -0.34 -9.20
CA ALA A 156 3.53 -0.72 -7.95
C ALA A 156 2.86 0.49 -7.27
N GLU A 157 3.51 1.65 -7.26
CA GLU A 157 2.95 2.92 -6.80
C GLU A 157 1.73 3.33 -7.64
N SER A 158 1.87 3.25 -8.97
CA SER A 158 0.78 3.55 -9.90
C SER A 158 -0.42 2.65 -9.68
N ILE A 159 -0.22 1.33 -9.53
CA ILE A 159 -1.30 0.39 -9.22
C ILE A 159 -2.02 0.81 -7.94
N LYS A 160 -1.28 1.12 -6.86
CA LYS A 160 -1.86 1.52 -5.57
C LYS A 160 -2.73 2.77 -5.70
N ILE A 161 -2.26 3.80 -6.40
CA ILE A 161 -2.98 5.06 -6.55
C ILE A 161 -4.16 4.92 -7.50
N PHE A 162 -3.97 4.32 -8.67
CA PHE A 162 -5.03 4.21 -9.67
C PHE A 162 -6.10 3.18 -9.30
N TYR A 163 -5.80 2.17 -8.46
CA TYR A 163 -6.81 1.26 -7.93
C TYR A 163 -7.93 2.01 -7.20
N ASN A 164 -7.57 2.93 -6.29
CA ASN A 164 -8.56 3.74 -5.58
C ASN A 164 -9.30 4.71 -6.51
N THR A 165 -8.61 5.30 -7.48
CA THR A 165 -9.22 6.19 -8.48
C THR A 165 -10.24 5.43 -9.34
N PHE A 166 -9.91 4.20 -9.74
CA PHE A 166 -10.80 3.34 -10.52
C PHE A 166 -12.08 2.99 -9.74
N ILE A 167 -11.94 2.64 -8.45
CA ILE A 167 -13.10 2.40 -7.58
C ILE A 167 -13.98 3.65 -7.48
N SER A 168 -13.38 4.83 -7.27
CA SER A 168 -14.12 6.09 -7.18
C SER A 168 -14.88 6.41 -8.47
N ALA A 169 -14.27 6.16 -9.64
CA ALA A 169 -14.93 6.32 -10.94
C ALA A 169 -16.11 5.36 -11.10
N LYS A 170 -15.98 4.10 -10.69
CA LYS A 170 -17.08 3.11 -10.71
C LYS A 170 -18.23 3.55 -9.83
N ILE A 171 -17.97 4.03 -8.61
CA ILE A 171 -19.02 4.56 -7.71
C ILE A 171 -19.73 5.74 -8.34
N GLY A 172 -19.00 6.67 -8.95
CA GLY A 172 -19.58 7.81 -9.67
C GLY A 172 -20.50 7.37 -10.81
N LEU A 173 -20.09 6.36 -11.60
CA LEU A 173 -20.91 5.78 -12.66
C LEU A 173 -22.20 5.14 -12.12
N VAL A 174 -22.10 4.35 -11.06
CA VAL A 174 -23.28 3.72 -10.42
C VAL A 174 -24.25 4.78 -9.90
N ASN A 175 -23.76 5.87 -9.30
CA ASN A 175 -24.61 6.99 -8.88
C ASN A 175 -25.34 7.64 -10.07
N MET A 176 -24.67 7.80 -11.22
CA MET A 176 -25.34 8.30 -12.43
C MET A 176 -26.44 7.36 -12.93
N ILE A 177 -26.21 6.04 -12.88
CA ILE A 177 -27.22 5.02 -13.22
C ILE A 177 -28.41 5.14 -12.27
N GLN A 178 -28.16 5.31 -10.98
CA GLN A 178 -29.20 5.52 -9.96
C GLN A 178 -30.05 6.77 -10.26
N ASP A 179 -29.42 7.89 -10.63
CA ASP A 179 -30.13 9.12 -10.99
C ASP A 179 -31.04 8.93 -12.21
N VAL A 180 -30.58 8.21 -13.22
CA VAL A 180 -31.39 7.85 -14.40
C VAL A 180 -32.56 6.95 -13.99
N ALA A 181 -32.33 5.94 -13.15
CA ALA A 181 -33.35 5.04 -12.69
C ALA A 181 -34.47 5.74 -11.91
N ILE A 182 -34.11 6.67 -11.04
CA ILE A 182 -35.07 7.49 -10.28
C ILE A 182 -35.92 8.35 -11.24
N LYS A 183 -35.31 8.99 -12.24
CA LYS A 183 -36.01 9.84 -13.20
C LYS A 183 -36.95 9.06 -14.11
N GLN A 184 -36.59 7.87 -14.51
CA GLN A 184 -37.40 7.01 -15.39
C GLN A 184 -38.50 6.24 -14.63
N GLY A 185 -38.27 5.90 -13.37
CA GLY A 185 -39.17 5.18 -12.48
C GLY A 185 -39.46 3.73 -12.83
N ASN A 186 -38.75 3.14 -13.79
CA ASN A 186 -38.97 1.77 -14.25
C ASN A 186 -37.65 1.03 -14.51
N ILE A 187 -36.61 1.34 -13.75
CA ILE A 187 -35.31 0.71 -13.86
C ILE A 187 -34.90 0.18 -12.49
N ASN A 188 -34.64 -1.12 -12.41
CA ASN A 188 -34.01 -1.71 -11.24
C ASN A 188 -32.50 -1.58 -11.38
N VAL A 189 -31.88 -0.79 -10.52
CA VAL A 189 -30.45 -0.47 -10.56
C VAL A 189 -29.59 -1.71 -10.33
N ASP A 190 -30.02 -2.63 -9.43
CA ASP A 190 -29.28 -3.86 -9.14
C ASP A 190 -29.15 -4.73 -10.40
N VAL A 191 -30.24 -4.84 -11.18
CA VAL A 191 -30.22 -5.60 -12.45
C VAL A 191 -29.23 -4.97 -13.45
N VAL A 192 -29.15 -3.65 -13.50
CA VAL A 192 -28.23 -2.96 -14.41
C VAL A 192 -26.79 -3.13 -13.96
N THR A 193 -26.52 -2.97 -12.66
CA THR A 193 -25.17 -3.03 -12.11
C THR A 193 -24.60 -4.45 -12.04
N ASP A 194 -25.46 -5.47 -11.90
CA ASP A 194 -25.06 -6.88 -11.98
C ASP A 194 -24.60 -7.32 -13.38
N ALA A 195 -24.99 -6.56 -14.41
CA ALA A 195 -24.61 -6.82 -15.81
C ALA A 195 -23.35 -6.09 -16.25
N LEU A 196 -22.84 -5.13 -15.45
CA LEU A 196 -21.67 -4.28 -15.75
C LEU A 196 -20.43 -4.69 -14.95
#